data_a766f9f1a6f54683f3f0c309adf4350a
#
_entry.id   a766f9f1a6f54683f3f0c309adf4350a
#
_cell.length_a   1.000
_cell.length_b   1.000
_cell.length_c   1.000
_cell.angle_alpha   90.00
_cell.angle_beta   90.00
_cell.angle_gamma   90.00
#
_symmetry.space_group_name_H-M   'P 1'
#
loop_
_entity.id
_entity.type
_entity.pdbx_description
1 polymer ?
#
loop_
_entity_poly.entity_id
_entity_poly.type
_entity_poly.pdbx_seq_one_letter_code
_entity_poly.pdbx_strand_id
1 'polypeptide(L)'
;MHFDFTDLRLFIAVAEAGSITAGADRACLSLASASARIRGLEQQAGIQLLARGARGVQITQAGERLLGHARLLLQQSERLRGDMAEFSPGNACHLRILANTVAASAFLPELLADYLLLNPQTDIALEELPSTAISQSILDQTADIGIVANHADLRGLESYPFRQDRLVLALPVDHPLAGRASVSFSETLAYDFIGLSDDSALQQHLAQHALRNGGPMRLRARAGSFEVVCRMVTRGAGIAVVPEEIARQWPGMQVRILALDDTWATRQLSIVVRQLAQLPLPAQRLIAFLQPQ
;
A
#
# COMPACT_ATOMS: atom_id res chain seq x y z
N MET A 1 -9.89 3.40 -32.39
CA MET A 1 -8.76 3.99 -31.65
C MET A 1 -7.58 3.04 -31.81
N HIS A 2 -6.49 3.51 -32.40
CA HIS A 2 -5.31 2.67 -32.70
C HIS A 2 -4.15 3.21 -31.88
N PHE A 3 -3.72 2.49 -30.83
CA PHE A 3 -2.61 2.86 -29.95
C PHE A 3 -1.79 1.61 -29.62
N ASP A 4 -0.53 1.79 -29.30
CA ASP A 4 0.34 0.73 -28.83
C ASP A 4 0.71 0.90 -27.34
N PHE A 5 1.37 -0.09 -26.76
CA PHE A 5 1.81 -0.01 -25.37
C PHE A 5 2.85 1.10 -25.11
N THR A 6 3.59 1.51 -26.14
CA THR A 6 4.53 2.63 -26.04
C THR A 6 3.78 3.95 -25.86
N ASP A 7 2.64 4.10 -26.55
CA ASP A 7 1.77 5.27 -26.40
C ASP A 7 1.21 5.35 -24.97
N LEU A 8 0.78 4.22 -24.42
CA LEU A 8 0.24 4.17 -23.05
C LEU A 8 1.33 4.46 -22.00
N ARG A 9 2.52 3.88 -22.15
CA ARG A 9 3.66 4.17 -21.25
C ARG A 9 4.07 5.64 -21.31
N LEU A 10 4.15 6.20 -22.51
CA LEU A 10 4.45 7.60 -22.70
C LEU A 10 3.39 8.49 -22.06
N PHE A 11 2.11 8.19 -22.28
CA PHE A 11 1.01 8.98 -21.71
C PHE A 11 1.06 9.00 -20.19
N ILE A 12 1.28 7.84 -19.55
CA ILE A 12 1.46 7.73 -18.08
C ILE A 12 2.65 8.58 -17.63
N ALA A 13 3.82 8.43 -18.28
CA ALA A 13 5.03 9.17 -17.93
C ALA A 13 4.85 10.69 -18.05
N VAL A 14 4.13 11.16 -19.05
CA VAL A 14 3.81 12.59 -19.26
C VAL A 14 2.83 13.09 -18.21
N ALA A 15 1.78 12.33 -17.91
CA ALA A 15 0.78 12.69 -16.91
C ALA A 15 1.39 12.81 -15.50
N GLU A 16 2.25 11.87 -15.12
CA GLU A 16 2.94 11.87 -13.82
C GLU A 16 4.02 12.95 -13.69
N ALA A 17 4.71 13.26 -14.80
CA ALA A 17 5.75 14.29 -14.82
C ALA A 17 5.18 15.71 -14.97
N GLY A 18 3.91 15.87 -15.39
CA GLY A 18 3.33 17.17 -15.72
C GLY A 18 4.06 17.90 -16.88
N SER A 19 4.86 17.18 -17.66
CA SER A 19 5.71 17.71 -18.73
C SER A 19 5.95 16.69 -19.83
N ILE A 20 5.74 17.08 -21.10
CA ILE A 20 6.01 16.19 -22.24
C ILE A 20 7.51 15.89 -22.34
N THR A 21 8.37 16.85 -22.07
CA THR A 21 9.84 16.65 -22.10
C THR A 21 10.27 15.63 -21.05
N ALA A 22 9.88 15.81 -19.79
CA ALA A 22 10.24 14.88 -18.73
C ALA A 22 9.60 13.50 -18.92
N GLY A 23 8.38 13.43 -19.47
CA GLY A 23 7.74 12.16 -19.82
C GLY A 23 8.43 11.45 -20.98
N ALA A 24 8.91 12.20 -21.98
CA ALA A 24 9.68 11.65 -23.11
C ALA A 24 11.00 11.03 -22.64
N ASP A 25 11.72 11.73 -21.74
CA ASP A 25 12.96 11.23 -21.16
C ASP A 25 12.72 9.91 -20.37
N ARG A 26 11.66 9.85 -19.56
CA ARG A 26 11.27 8.63 -18.83
C ARG A 26 10.88 7.47 -19.74
N ALA A 27 10.26 7.79 -20.89
CA ALA A 27 9.86 6.80 -21.88
C ALA A 27 10.98 6.47 -22.89
N CYS A 28 12.19 7.02 -22.74
CA CYS A 28 13.33 6.87 -23.64
C CYS A 28 12.99 7.27 -25.09
N LEU A 29 12.23 8.35 -25.27
CA LEU A 29 11.80 8.88 -26.56
C LEU A 29 12.32 10.31 -26.79
N SER A 30 12.53 10.69 -28.06
CA SER A 30 12.79 12.09 -28.38
C SER A 30 11.53 12.93 -28.16
N LEU A 31 11.69 14.20 -27.77
CA LEU A 31 10.57 15.13 -27.55
C LEU A 31 9.66 15.24 -28.78
N ALA A 32 10.23 15.23 -29.99
CA ALA A 32 9.47 15.29 -31.24
C ALA A 32 8.57 14.05 -31.40
N SER A 33 9.11 12.84 -31.15
CA SER A 33 8.38 11.57 -31.19
C SER A 33 7.29 11.53 -30.12
N ALA A 34 7.62 11.89 -28.89
CA ALA A 34 6.67 11.93 -27.79
C ALA A 34 5.50 12.89 -28.07
N SER A 35 5.80 14.10 -28.54
CA SER A 35 4.75 15.07 -28.92
C SER A 35 3.87 14.59 -30.07
N ALA A 36 4.44 13.88 -31.04
CA ALA A 36 3.67 13.31 -32.17
C ALA A 36 2.76 12.18 -31.68
N ARG A 37 3.24 11.28 -30.82
CA ARG A 37 2.46 10.17 -30.25
C ARG A 37 1.30 10.65 -29.39
N ILE A 38 1.54 11.62 -28.49
CA ILE A 38 0.46 12.22 -27.68
C ILE A 38 -0.60 12.86 -28.57
N ARG A 39 -0.21 13.66 -29.57
CA ARG A 39 -1.18 14.22 -30.52
C ARG A 39 -1.93 13.15 -31.28
N GLY A 40 -1.27 12.06 -31.67
CA GLY A 40 -1.90 10.92 -32.32
C GLY A 40 -2.98 10.28 -31.44
N LEU A 41 -2.71 10.08 -30.16
CA LEU A 41 -3.69 9.58 -29.19
C LEU A 41 -4.91 10.52 -29.10
N GLU A 42 -4.70 11.83 -28.95
CA GLU A 42 -5.76 12.83 -28.86
C GLU A 42 -6.60 12.89 -30.15
N GLN A 43 -5.96 12.88 -31.30
CA GLN A 43 -6.65 12.88 -32.61
C GLN A 43 -7.52 11.65 -32.81
N GLN A 44 -7.01 10.47 -32.44
CA GLN A 44 -7.78 9.21 -32.56
C GLN A 44 -8.91 9.12 -31.53
N ALA A 45 -8.73 9.68 -30.35
CA ALA A 45 -9.77 9.76 -29.32
C ALA A 45 -10.81 10.86 -29.64
N GLY A 46 -10.47 11.82 -30.52
CA GLY A 46 -11.32 13.00 -30.80
C GLY A 46 -11.47 13.97 -29.63
N ILE A 47 -10.62 13.83 -28.60
CA ILE A 47 -10.69 14.62 -27.35
C ILE A 47 -9.28 14.97 -26.87
N GLN A 48 -9.15 16.12 -26.22
CA GLN A 48 -7.91 16.47 -25.53
C GLN A 48 -7.76 15.66 -24.24
N LEU A 49 -6.62 15.01 -24.11
CA LEU A 49 -6.23 14.24 -22.91
C LEU A 49 -5.35 15.06 -21.97
N LEU A 50 -4.60 16.00 -22.53
CA LEU A 50 -3.71 16.91 -21.82
C LEU A 50 -4.01 18.37 -22.20
N ALA A 51 -4.25 19.21 -21.21
CA ALA A 51 -4.34 20.65 -21.36
C ALA A 51 -2.94 21.29 -21.26
N ARG A 52 -2.55 22.09 -22.27
CA ARG A 52 -1.26 22.79 -22.28
C ARG A 52 -1.40 24.13 -21.57
N GLY A 53 -0.56 24.38 -20.60
CA GLY A 53 -0.52 25.63 -19.83
C GLY A 53 0.89 26.21 -19.73
N ALA A 54 0.99 27.42 -19.20
CA ALA A 54 2.25 28.14 -19.03
C ALA A 54 3.26 27.42 -18.11
N ARG A 55 2.79 26.46 -17.29
CA ARG A 55 3.61 25.70 -16.33
C ARG A 55 3.79 24.23 -16.71
N GLY A 56 3.51 23.84 -17.96
CA GLY A 56 3.59 22.46 -18.43
C GLY A 56 2.27 21.91 -18.94
N VAL A 57 2.02 20.63 -18.73
CA VAL A 57 0.76 19.96 -19.11
C VAL A 57 -0.02 19.52 -17.87
N GLN A 58 -1.33 19.69 -17.93
CA GLN A 58 -2.28 19.19 -16.93
C GLN A 58 -3.15 18.12 -17.57
N ILE A 59 -3.44 17.08 -16.81
CA ILE A 59 -4.33 16.01 -17.26
C ILE A 59 -5.78 16.51 -17.28
N THR A 60 -6.54 16.21 -18.34
CA THR A 60 -7.98 16.48 -18.40
C THR A 60 -8.78 15.35 -17.74
N GLN A 61 -10.08 15.55 -17.51
CA GLN A 61 -10.95 14.48 -16.98
C GLN A 61 -10.97 13.25 -17.91
N ALA A 62 -10.92 13.45 -19.23
CA ALA A 62 -10.78 12.36 -20.20
C ALA A 62 -9.41 11.68 -20.08
N GLY A 63 -8.37 12.47 -19.86
CA GLY A 63 -7.00 11.98 -19.62
C GLY A 63 -6.91 11.14 -18.34
N GLU A 64 -7.56 11.55 -17.25
CA GLU A 64 -7.59 10.75 -16.01
C GLU A 64 -8.23 9.37 -16.22
N ARG A 65 -9.33 9.32 -17.00
CA ARG A 65 -9.94 8.04 -17.35
C ARG A 65 -9.00 7.17 -18.20
N LEU A 66 -8.35 7.79 -19.21
CA LEU A 66 -7.36 7.06 -20.02
C LEU A 66 -6.19 6.58 -19.16
N LEU A 67 -5.71 7.40 -18.19
CA LEU A 67 -4.62 7.05 -17.30
C LEU A 67 -4.94 5.78 -16.47
N GLY A 68 -6.15 5.69 -15.93
CA GLY A 68 -6.62 4.49 -15.23
C GLY A 68 -6.62 3.26 -16.14
N HIS A 69 -7.22 3.36 -17.33
CA HIS A 69 -7.25 2.25 -18.29
C HIS A 69 -5.85 1.89 -18.84
N ALA A 70 -4.98 2.89 -19.07
CA ALA A 70 -3.62 2.65 -19.56
C ALA A 70 -2.80 1.84 -18.56
N ARG A 71 -2.89 2.18 -17.26
CA ARG A 71 -2.24 1.42 -16.20
C ARG A 71 -2.74 -0.02 -16.15
N LEU A 72 -4.05 -0.23 -16.21
CA LEU A 72 -4.65 -1.57 -16.22
C LEU A 72 -4.18 -2.40 -17.42
N LEU A 73 -4.19 -1.83 -18.62
CA LEU A 73 -3.77 -2.53 -19.86
C LEU A 73 -2.29 -2.93 -19.82
N LEU A 74 -1.41 -2.02 -19.38
CA LEU A 74 0.01 -2.35 -19.23
C LEU A 74 0.23 -3.45 -18.20
N GLN A 75 -0.47 -3.39 -17.10
CA GLN A 75 -0.39 -4.39 -16.05
C GLN A 75 -0.89 -5.76 -16.53
N GLN A 76 -2.02 -5.81 -17.23
CA GLN A 76 -2.50 -7.06 -17.85
C GLN A 76 -1.53 -7.61 -18.89
N SER A 77 -0.83 -6.75 -19.62
CA SER A 77 0.23 -7.17 -20.55
C SER A 77 1.42 -7.80 -19.82
N GLU A 78 1.85 -7.23 -18.70
CA GLU A 78 2.91 -7.82 -17.88
C GLU A 78 2.46 -9.14 -17.24
N ARG A 79 1.20 -9.21 -16.78
CA ARG A 79 0.61 -10.45 -16.27
C ARG A 79 0.60 -11.55 -17.33
N LEU A 80 0.12 -11.23 -18.54
CA LEU A 80 0.15 -12.19 -19.66
C LEU A 80 1.57 -12.71 -19.93
N ARG A 81 2.57 -11.84 -19.84
CA ARG A 81 3.98 -12.26 -20.00
C ARG A 81 4.41 -13.19 -18.85
N GLY A 82 4.02 -12.88 -17.62
CA GLY A 82 4.25 -13.73 -16.46
C GLY A 82 3.60 -15.11 -16.62
N ASP A 83 2.31 -15.13 -16.97
CA ASP A 83 1.55 -16.37 -17.19
C ASP A 83 2.19 -17.22 -18.32
N MET A 84 2.61 -16.58 -19.40
CA MET A 84 3.30 -17.29 -20.49
C MET A 84 4.70 -17.78 -20.09
N ALA A 85 5.37 -17.06 -19.21
CA ALA A 85 6.67 -17.44 -18.69
C ALA A 85 6.60 -18.73 -17.83
N GLU A 86 5.48 -18.98 -17.12
CA GLU A 86 5.27 -20.20 -16.35
C GLU A 86 5.31 -21.49 -17.21
N PHE A 87 4.95 -21.38 -18.49
CA PHE A 87 5.05 -22.51 -19.43
C PHE A 87 6.46 -22.75 -19.97
N SER A 88 7.42 -21.89 -19.63
CA SER A 88 8.81 -22.02 -20.05
C SER A 88 9.64 -22.66 -18.93
N PRO A 89 10.36 -23.76 -19.17
CA PRO A 89 11.17 -24.41 -18.15
C PRO A 89 12.20 -23.44 -17.56
N GLY A 90 12.17 -23.20 -16.25
CA GLY A 90 13.16 -22.40 -15.52
C GLY A 90 12.78 -20.93 -15.29
N ASN A 91 11.60 -20.47 -15.62
CA ASN A 91 11.19 -19.09 -15.35
C ASN A 91 10.53 -18.95 -13.97
N ALA A 92 10.88 -17.85 -13.28
CA ALA A 92 10.32 -17.49 -11.98
C ALA A 92 8.85 -17.05 -12.09
N CYS A 93 8.01 -17.55 -11.19
CA CYS A 93 6.66 -17.03 -11.01
C CYS A 93 6.72 -15.68 -10.28
N HIS A 94 6.11 -14.66 -10.84
CA HIS A 94 6.10 -13.33 -10.25
C HIS A 94 4.74 -13.04 -9.59
N LEU A 95 4.74 -12.89 -8.25
CA LEU A 95 3.53 -12.62 -7.46
C LEU A 95 3.50 -11.17 -6.99
N ARG A 96 2.36 -10.50 -7.16
CA ARG A 96 2.11 -9.17 -6.60
C ARG A 96 1.23 -9.26 -5.37
N ILE A 97 1.76 -8.80 -4.26
CA ILE A 97 1.08 -8.77 -2.96
C ILE A 97 0.86 -7.33 -2.56
N LEU A 98 -0.37 -6.98 -2.27
CA LEU A 98 -0.73 -5.70 -1.67
C LEU A 98 -1.08 -5.93 -0.20
N ALA A 99 -0.53 -5.12 0.68
CA ALA A 99 -0.76 -5.27 2.11
C ALA A 99 -0.97 -3.91 2.78
N ASN A 100 -1.79 -3.90 3.83
CA ASN A 100 -1.87 -2.71 4.67
C ASN A 100 -0.56 -2.53 5.46
N THR A 101 -0.34 -1.32 6.00
CA THR A 101 0.89 -0.93 6.71
C THR A 101 1.34 -1.98 7.75
N VAL A 102 0.40 -2.52 8.52
CA VAL A 102 0.74 -3.46 9.58
C VAL A 102 1.16 -4.82 9.04
N ALA A 103 0.42 -5.36 8.08
CA ALA A 103 0.78 -6.62 7.45
C ALA A 103 2.14 -6.53 6.74
N ALA A 104 2.37 -5.42 6.01
CA ALA A 104 3.61 -5.19 5.27
C ALA A 104 4.83 -5.03 6.18
N SER A 105 4.65 -4.40 7.37
CA SER A 105 5.77 -4.07 8.27
C SER A 105 6.01 -5.08 9.37
N ALA A 106 4.94 -5.76 9.88
CA ALA A 106 5.04 -6.57 11.10
C ALA A 106 4.96 -8.08 10.87
N PHE A 107 4.31 -8.52 9.80
CA PHE A 107 4.02 -9.95 9.63
C PHE A 107 4.62 -10.55 8.35
N LEU A 108 4.52 -9.85 7.23
CA LEU A 108 4.91 -10.40 5.94
C LEU A 108 6.42 -10.55 5.74
N PRO A 109 7.30 -9.66 6.21
CA PRO A 109 8.72 -9.74 5.86
C PRO A 109 9.35 -11.08 6.20
N GLU A 110 9.14 -11.59 7.41
CA GLU A 110 9.68 -12.87 7.86
C GLU A 110 9.02 -14.05 7.15
N LEU A 111 7.68 -14.04 7.05
CA LEU A 111 6.92 -15.10 6.38
C LEU A 111 7.29 -15.21 4.89
N LEU A 112 7.45 -14.08 4.20
CA LEU A 112 7.84 -14.07 2.79
C LEU A 112 9.30 -14.50 2.61
N ALA A 113 10.20 -14.10 3.52
CA ALA A 113 11.57 -14.57 3.49
C ALA A 113 11.63 -16.10 3.61
N ASP A 114 10.91 -16.68 4.57
CA ASP A 114 10.85 -18.14 4.76
C ASP A 114 10.25 -18.84 3.53
N TYR A 115 9.17 -18.26 2.96
CA TYR A 115 8.55 -18.81 1.75
C TYR A 115 9.50 -18.79 0.54
N LEU A 116 10.24 -17.69 0.33
CA LEU A 116 11.18 -17.53 -0.79
C LEU A 116 12.37 -18.49 -0.68
N LEU A 117 12.85 -18.77 0.54
CA LEU A 117 13.89 -19.79 0.76
C LEU A 117 13.45 -21.20 0.34
N LEU A 118 12.15 -21.51 0.52
CA LEU A 118 11.58 -22.81 0.12
C LEU A 118 11.15 -22.82 -1.36
N ASN A 119 11.01 -21.69 -1.99
CA ASN A 119 10.49 -21.55 -3.36
C ASN A 119 11.41 -20.63 -4.20
N PRO A 120 12.63 -21.07 -4.57
CA PRO A 120 13.64 -20.21 -5.21
C PRO A 120 13.28 -19.74 -6.63
N GLN A 121 12.19 -20.25 -7.20
CA GLN A 121 11.69 -19.83 -8.51
C GLN A 121 10.46 -18.91 -8.37
N THR A 122 10.27 -18.27 -7.22
CA THR A 122 9.17 -17.32 -6.99
C THR A 122 9.77 -15.95 -6.72
N ASP A 123 9.30 -14.95 -7.45
CA ASP A 123 9.58 -13.54 -7.20
C ASP A 123 8.33 -12.89 -6.59
N ILE A 124 8.52 -12.03 -5.61
CA ILE A 124 7.42 -11.35 -4.92
C ILE A 124 7.63 -9.84 -4.97
N ALA A 125 6.65 -9.12 -5.50
CA ALA A 125 6.54 -7.67 -5.34
C ALA A 125 5.53 -7.39 -4.22
N LEU A 126 6.01 -6.79 -3.12
CA LEU A 126 5.19 -6.35 -2.00
C LEU A 126 5.03 -4.83 -2.05
N GLU A 127 3.77 -4.36 -2.04
CA GLU A 127 3.43 -2.94 -2.04
C GLU A 127 2.45 -2.62 -0.91
N GLU A 128 2.67 -1.48 -0.24
CA GLU A 128 1.78 -1.01 0.81
C GLU A 128 0.68 -0.11 0.24
N LEU A 129 -0.59 -0.44 0.56
CA LEU A 129 -1.75 0.36 0.21
C LEU A 129 -2.81 0.34 1.33
N PRO A 130 -3.74 1.33 1.38
CA PRO A 130 -4.92 1.26 2.23
C PRO A 130 -5.82 0.07 1.87
N SER A 131 -6.42 -0.58 2.88
CA SER A 131 -7.26 -1.78 2.70
C SER A 131 -8.38 -1.60 1.67
N THR A 132 -8.96 -0.40 1.55
CA THR A 132 -9.99 -0.10 0.54
C THR A 132 -9.43 -0.10 -0.88
N ALA A 133 -8.22 0.43 -1.08
CA ALA A 133 -7.53 0.40 -2.37
C ALA A 133 -7.07 -1.02 -2.73
N ILE A 134 -6.63 -1.81 -1.74
CA ILE A 134 -6.27 -3.22 -1.92
C ILE A 134 -7.45 -4.02 -2.45
N SER A 135 -8.64 -3.95 -1.81
CA SER A 135 -9.83 -4.66 -2.25
C SER A 135 -10.17 -4.34 -3.71
N GLN A 136 -10.12 -3.06 -4.08
CA GLN A 136 -10.37 -2.65 -5.45
C GLN A 136 -9.31 -3.20 -6.42
N SER A 137 -8.03 -3.13 -6.06
CA SER A 137 -6.94 -3.65 -6.89
C SER A 137 -7.05 -5.16 -7.14
N ILE A 138 -7.50 -5.94 -6.16
CA ILE A 138 -7.74 -7.38 -6.33
C ILE A 138 -8.95 -7.62 -7.25
N LEU A 139 -10.04 -6.85 -7.12
CA LEU A 139 -11.18 -6.92 -8.03
C LEU A 139 -10.78 -6.60 -9.48
N ASP A 140 -9.97 -5.57 -9.67
CA ASP A 140 -9.44 -5.13 -10.97
C ASP A 140 -8.33 -6.04 -11.50
N GLN A 141 -7.95 -7.08 -10.75
CA GLN A 141 -6.87 -8.01 -11.08
C GLN A 141 -5.52 -7.31 -11.30
N THR A 142 -5.25 -6.23 -10.58
CA THR A 142 -3.98 -5.51 -10.63
C THR A 142 -2.95 -6.07 -9.64
N ALA A 143 -3.38 -6.95 -8.75
CA ALA A 143 -2.53 -7.77 -7.88
C ALA A 143 -3.16 -9.14 -7.67
N ASP A 144 -2.36 -10.09 -7.19
CA ASP A 144 -2.74 -11.48 -7.02
C ASP A 144 -3.32 -11.75 -5.63
N ILE A 145 -2.69 -11.19 -4.61
CA ILE A 145 -3.01 -11.41 -3.20
C ILE A 145 -3.11 -10.05 -2.50
N GLY A 146 -4.16 -9.86 -1.71
CA GLY A 146 -4.30 -8.70 -0.84
C GLY A 146 -4.31 -9.10 0.63
N ILE A 147 -3.77 -8.25 1.52
CA ILE A 147 -3.94 -8.40 2.96
C ILE A 147 -4.58 -7.14 3.51
N VAL A 148 -5.78 -7.29 4.03
CA VAL A 148 -6.64 -6.18 4.45
C VAL A 148 -7.09 -6.33 5.90
N ALA A 149 -7.49 -5.22 6.52
CA ALA A 149 -8.13 -5.23 7.82
C ALA A 149 -9.67 -5.38 7.67
N ASN A 150 -10.32 -5.82 8.72
CA ASN A 150 -11.75 -6.18 8.79
C ASN A 150 -12.78 -5.09 8.42
N HIS A 151 -12.35 -3.86 8.19
CA HIS A 151 -13.22 -2.75 7.74
C HIS A 151 -13.26 -2.59 6.21
N ALA A 152 -12.53 -3.41 5.45
CA ALA A 152 -12.54 -3.37 4.00
C ALA A 152 -13.83 -3.98 3.43
N ASP A 153 -14.29 -3.46 2.30
CA ASP A 153 -15.39 -4.08 1.53
C ASP A 153 -14.84 -5.30 0.77
N LEU A 154 -15.36 -6.47 1.10
CA LEU A 154 -14.91 -7.75 0.54
C LEU A 154 -15.89 -8.35 -0.47
N ARG A 155 -16.90 -7.60 -0.92
CA ARG A 155 -17.86 -8.09 -1.91
C ARG A 155 -17.18 -8.46 -3.22
N GLY A 156 -17.41 -9.70 -3.67
CA GLY A 156 -16.79 -10.24 -4.90
C GLY A 156 -15.37 -10.77 -4.71
N LEU A 157 -14.89 -10.87 -3.47
CA LEU A 157 -13.60 -11.44 -3.10
C LEU A 157 -13.78 -12.68 -2.22
N GLU A 158 -12.90 -13.66 -2.39
CA GLU A 158 -12.70 -14.74 -1.42
C GLU A 158 -11.75 -14.23 -0.31
N SER A 159 -12.09 -14.56 0.95
CA SER A 159 -11.36 -14.11 2.12
C SER A 159 -10.92 -15.27 2.99
N TYR A 160 -9.67 -15.25 3.44
CA TYR A 160 -9.06 -16.25 4.29
C TYR A 160 -8.48 -15.61 5.54
N PRO A 161 -8.51 -16.26 6.72
CA PRO A 161 -7.91 -15.72 7.92
C PRO A 161 -6.39 -15.58 7.76
N PHE A 162 -5.83 -14.48 8.30
CA PHE A 162 -4.39 -14.26 8.31
C PHE A 162 -3.86 -14.14 9.75
N ARG A 163 -3.96 -12.97 10.36
CA ARG A 163 -3.47 -12.72 11.74
C ARG A 163 -4.41 -11.76 12.46
N GLN A 164 -4.40 -11.85 13.77
CA GLN A 164 -4.96 -10.80 14.62
C GLN A 164 -3.90 -9.73 14.85
N ASP A 165 -4.26 -8.47 14.67
CA ASP A 165 -3.44 -7.30 14.92
C ASP A 165 -4.03 -6.52 16.10
N ARG A 166 -3.16 -6.09 17.01
CA ARG A 166 -3.51 -5.25 18.12
C ARG A 166 -2.70 -3.96 18.09
N LEU A 167 -3.38 -2.83 18.13
CA LEU A 167 -2.75 -1.55 18.27
C LEU A 167 -2.55 -1.22 19.76
N VAL A 168 -1.39 -0.68 20.09
CA VAL A 168 -0.99 -0.29 21.43
C VAL A 168 -0.46 1.13 21.45
N LEU A 169 -0.49 1.78 22.61
CA LEU A 169 0.14 3.06 22.82
C LEU A 169 1.59 2.86 23.26
N ALA A 170 2.54 3.38 22.51
CA ALA A 170 3.94 3.49 22.89
C ALA A 170 4.21 4.88 23.45
N LEU A 171 4.87 4.98 24.60
CA LEU A 171 5.18 6.23 25.28
C LEU A 171 6.50 6.15 26.07
N PRO A 172 7.14 7.30 26.38
CA PRO A 172 8.34 7.34 27.20
C PRO A 172 8.10 6.74 28.59
N VAL A 173 9.15 6.19 29.21
CA VAL A 173 9.04 5.51 30.52
C VAL A 173 8.63 6.44 31.66
N ASP A 174 8.90 7.73 31.53
CA ASP A 174 8.59 8.80 32.51
C ASP A 174 7.29 9.56 32.16
N HIS A 175 6.54 9.10 31.15
CA HIS A 175 5.29 9.74 30.74
C HIS A 175 4.20 9.60 31.84
N PRO A 176 3.32 10.62 32.05
CA PRO A 176 2.27 10.56 33.08
C PRO A 176 1.36 9.33 33.00
N LEU A 177 1.16 8.76 31.83
CA LEU A 177 0.37 7.53 31.63
C LEU A 177 1.16 6.23 31.87
N ALA A 178 2.49 6.27 32.07
CA ALA A 178 3.35 5.08 32.12
C ALA A 178 3.02 4.09 33.25
N GLY A 179 2.36 4.55 34.28
CA GLY A 179 1.92 3.70 35.41
C GLY A 179 0.62 2.94 35.15
N ARG A 180 -0.06 3.18 34.05
CA ARG A 180 -1.34 2.53 33.70
C ARG A 180 -1.12 1.23 32.95
N ALA A 181 -2.08 0.31 33.03
CA ALA A 181 -2.09 -0.92 32.21
C ALA A 181 -2.75 -0.68 30.85
N SER A 182 -3.75 0.19 30.80
CA SER A 182 -4.49 0.52 29.59
C SER A 182 -4.98 1.96 29.61
N VAL A 183 -5.43 2.45 28.46
CA VAL A 183 -5.94 3.81 28.28
C VAL A 183 -6.90 3.84 27.10
N SER A 184 -7.95 4.69 27.16
CA SER A 184 -8.77 4.97 25.99
C SER A 184 -8.04 5.89 25.02
N PHE A 185 -8.24 5.70 23.74
CA PHE A 185 -7.63 6.55 22.71
C PHE A 185 -8.00 8.03 22.87
N SER A 186 -9.24 8.31 23.29
CA SER A 186 -9.71 9.68 23.54
C SER A 186 -8.90 10.40 24.61
N GLU A 187 -8.49 9.72 25.70
CA GLU A 187 -7.64 10.30 26.74
C GLU A 187 -6.24 10.66 26.22
N THR A 188 -5.75 9.94 25.20
CA THR A 188 -4.43 10.19 24.62
C THR A 188 -4.39 11.44 23.75
N LEU A 189 -5.54 11.92 23.25
CA LEU A 189 -5.61 13.10 22.37
C LEU A 189 -5.16 14.42 23.04
N ALA A 190 -5.06 14.44 24.38
CA ALA A 190 -4.50 15.55 25.13
C ALA A 190 -2.97 15.72 24.95
N TYR A 191 -2.29 14.71 24.41
CA TYR A 191 -0.82 14.68 24.28
C TYR A 191 -0.36 14.87 22.84
N ASP A 192 0.93 15.11 22.66
CA ASP A 192 1.58 15.24 21.37
C ASP A 192 1.94 13.87 20.80
N PHE A 193 1.61 13.63 19.52
CA PHE A 193 1.89 12.38 18.83
C PHE A 193 3.08 12.49 17.87
N ILE A 194 3.76 11.37 17.73
CA ILE A 194 4.63 11.06 16.60
C ILE A 194 3.87 10.04 15.75
N GLY A 195 3.61 10.36 14.49
CA GLY A 195 2.83 9.52 13.59
C GLY A 195 3.60 9.07 12.36
N LEU A 196 2.96 8.23 11.57
CA LEU A 196 3.41 7.91 10.22
C LEU A 196 3.04 9.04 9.24
N SER A 197 3.55 8.96 8.02
CA SER A 197 3.16 9.85 6.91
C SER A 197 1.66 9.81 6.63
N ASP A 198 1.12 10.88 6.05
CA ASP A 198 -0.34 11.03 5.85
C ASP A 198 -0.92 10.02 4.84
N ASP A 199 -0.10 9.44 3.99
CA ASP A 199 -0.46 8.39 3.03
C ASP A 199 -0.52 6.99 3.68
N SER A 200 0.02 6.82 4.90
CA SER A 200 -0.08 5.55 5.63
C SER A 200 -1.53 5.21 5.98
N ALA A 201 -1.94 3.99 5.65
CA ALA A 201 -3.26 3.46 5.97
C ALA A 201 -3.57 3.49 7.47
N LEU A 202 -2.57 3.20 8.32
CA LEU A 202 -2.74 3.28 9.77
C LEU A 202 -2.92 4.73 10.23
N GLN A 203 -2.13 5.67 9.72
CA GLN A 203 -2.26 7.08 10.10
C GLN A 203 -3.64 7.64 9.75
N GLN A 204 -4.16 7.30 8.55
CA GLN A 204 -5.50 7.69 8.14
C GLN A 204 -6.58 7.09 9.05
N HIS A 205 -6.44 5.81 9.42
CA HIS A 205 -7.34 5.12 10.35
C HIS A 205 -7.37 5.81 11.71
N LEU A 206 -6.21 6.11 12.29
CA LEU A 206 -6.11 6.81 13.57
C LEU A 206 -6.71 8.22 13.51
N ALA A 207 -6.45 8.97 12.44
CA ALA A 207 -7.02 10.31 12.25
C ALA A 207 -8.55 10.29 12.20
N GLN A 208 -9.17 9.30 11.54
CA GLN A 208 -10.62 9.13 11.52
C GLN A 208 -11.19 8.83 12.91
N HIS A 209 -10.52 7.96 13.68
CA HIS A 209 -10.95 7.65 15.04
C HIS A 209 -10.77 8.85 15.98
N ALA A 210 -9.70 9.63 15.84
CA ALA A 210 -9.49 10.84 16.61
C ALA A 210 -10.62 11.84 16.42
N LEU A 211 -11.01 12.11 15.17
CA LEU A 211 -12.12 13.03 14.84
C LEU A 211 -13.45 12.58 15.44
N ARG A 212 -13.70 11.27 15.52
CA ARG A 212 -14.94 10.71 16.13
C ARG A 212 -14.94 10.77 17.66
N ASN A 213 -13.76 10.83 18.30
CA ASN A 213 -13.57 10.66 19.75
C ASN A 213 -13.07 11.93 20.46
N GLY A 214 -13.12 13.10 19.86
CA GLY A 214 -12.80 14.34 20.60
C GLY A 214 -11.98 15.37 19.85
N GLY A 215 -11.51 15.09 18.64
CA GLY A 215 -10.80 16.08 17.82
C GLY A 215 -9.56 15.54 17.13
N PRO A 216 -8.85 16.37 16.38
CA PRO A 216 -7.68 15.92 15.62
C PRO A 216 -6.51 15.58 16.55
N MET A 217 -5.71 14.58 16.15
CA MET A 217 -4.42 14.28 16.79
C MET A 217 -3.45 15.45 16.63
N ARG A 218 -2.75 15.81 17.70
CA ARG A 218 -1.67 16.80 17.65
C ARG A 218 -0.36 16.14 17.19
N LEU A 219 -0.14 16.05 15.88
CA LEU A 219 1.06 15.45 15.31
C LEU A 219 2.23 16.45 15.31
N ARG A 220 3.23 16.24 16.16
CA ARG A 220 4.47 17.04 16.19
C ARG A 220 5.45 16.64 15.10
N ALA A 221 5.46 15.35 14.76
CA ALA A 221 6.30 14.83 13.67
C ALA A 221 5.61 13.68 12.95
N ARG A 222 5.98 13.51 11.69
CA ARG A 222 5.59 12.37 10.85
C ARG A 222 6.85 11.69 10.33
N ALA A 223 6.85 10.37 10.31
CA ALA A 223 7.99 9.56 9.86
C ALA A 223 7.52 8.49 8.85
N GLY A 224 8.45 8.04 8.00
CA GLY A 224 8.16 7.03 6.97
C GLY A 224 8.16 5.58 7.47
N SER A 225 8.52 5.33 8.73
CA SER A 225 8.57 3.98 9.28
C SER A 225 8.30 3.95 10.79
N PHE A 226 7.82 2.81 11.27
CA PHE A 226 7.60 2.57 12.71
C PHE A 226 8.91 2.65 13.51
N GLU A 227 10.03 2.24 12.94
CA GLU A 227 11.33 2.33 13.60
C GLU A 227 11.64 3.78 14.00
N VAL A 228 11.52 4.71 13.05
CA VAL A 228 11.78 6.12 13.31
C VAL A 228 10.78 6.68 14.32
N VAL A 229 9.49 6.35 14.20
CA VAL A 229 8.45 6.73 15.18
C VAL A 229 8.84 6.27 16.58
N CYS A 230 9.15 5.00 16.78
CA CYS A 230 9.49 4.44 18.08
C CYS A 230 10.78 5.06 18.66
N ARG A 231 11.79 5.32 17.82
CA ARG A 231 13.03 6.01 18.24
C ARG A 231 12.77 7.43 18.74
N MET A 232 11.86 8.17 18.11
CA MET A 232 11.46 9.51 18.55
C MET A 232 10.68 9.45 19.88
N VAL A 233 9.78 8.46 20.04
CA VAL A 233 9.04 8.23 21.29
C VAL A 233 10.02 7.94 22.44
N THR A 234 11.01 7.06 22.24
CA THR A 234 12.04 6.75 23.24
C THR A 234 12.77 7.99 23.73
N ARG A 235 12.93 9.03 22.89
CA ARG A 235 13.57 10.30 23.23
C ARG A 235 12.62 11.33 23.84
N GLY A 236 11.39 10.96 24.16
CA GLY A 236 10.41 11.85 24.79
C GLY A 236 9.78 12.89 23.85
N ALA A 237 9.87 12.71 22.53
CA ALA A 237 9.32 13.67 21.59
C ALA A 237 7.79 13.68 21.53
N GLY A 238 7.12 12.62 22.02
CA GLY A 238 5.67 12.43 22.05
C GLY A 238 5.31 10.98 22.28
N ILE A 239 4.05 10.65 22.08
CA ILE A 239 3.52 9.28 22.14
C ILE A 239 3.18 8.78 20.73
N ALA A 240 2.99 7.46 20.54
CA ALA A 240 2.58 6.90 19.27
C ALA A 240 1.64 5.71 19.43
N VAL A 241 0.73 5.52 18.47
CA VAL A 241 -0.02 4.27 18.33
C VAL A 241 0.69 3.42 17.30
N VAL A 242 1.06 2.22 17.70
CA VAL A 242 1.83 1.27 16.87
C VAL A 242 1.25 -0.15 17.00
N PRO A 243 1.50 -1.04 16.05
CA PRO A 243 1.19 -2.46 16.21
C PRO A 243 1.97 -3.07 17.39
N GLU A 244 1.33 -3.92 18.15
CA GLU A 244 1.96 -4.58 19.31
C GLU A 244 3.18 -5.42 18.91
N GLU A 245 3.13 -6.10 17.74
CA GLU A 245 4.26 -6.85 17.20
C GLU A 245 5.46 -5.95 16.92
N ILE A 246 5.24 -4.78 16.33
CA ILE A 246 6.30 -3.79 16.10
C ILE A 246 6.91 -3.33 17.42
N ALA A 247 6.07 -3.03 18.41
CA ALA A 247 6.54 -2.58 19.72
C ALA A 247 7.37 -3.66 20.46
N ARG A 248 7.12 -4.94 20.20
CA ARG A 248 7.86 -6.07 20.78
C ARG A 248 9.19 -6.38 20.09
N GLN A 249 9.32 -6.12 18.79
CA GLN A 249 10.50 -6.44 17.99
C GLN A 249 11.75 -5.64 18.37
N TRP A 250 11.62 -4.56 19.14
CA TRP A 250 12.75 -3.74 19.57
C TRP A 250 13.02 -3.77 21.07
N PRO A 251 13.61 -4.87 21.60
CA PRO A 251 13.82 -5.06 23.04
C PRO A 251 14.79 -4.06 23.70
N GLY A 252 15.50 -3.24 22.92
CA GLY A 252 16.38 -2.18 23.43
C GLY A 252 15.73 -0.80 23.58
N MET A 253 14.47 -0.63 23.18
CA MET A 253 13.78 0.65 23.30
C MET A 253 13.20 0.84 24.70
N GLN A 254 13.62 1.92 25.37
CA GLN A 254 13.06 2.35 26.66
C GLN A 254 11.69 3.03 26.44
N VAL A 255 10.69 2.25 26.01
CA VAL A 255 9.29 2.69 25.88
C VAL A 255 8.40 1.85 26.79
N ARG A 256 7.35 2.47 27.29
CA ARG A 256 6.23 1.76 27.91
C ARG A 256 5.16 1.51 26.85
N ILE A 257 4.56 0.33 26.92
CA ILE A 257 3.50 -0.10 26.02
C ILE A 257 2.24 -0.24 26.86
N LEU A 258 1.18 0.48 26.47
CA LEU A 258 -0.14 0.40 27.11
C LEU A 258 -1.14 -0.17 26.11
N ALA A 259 -2.03 -1.03 26.60
CA ALA A 259 -3.16 -1.47 25.80
C ALA A 259 -4.12 -0.29 25.52
N LEU A 260 -4.72 -0.25 24.33
CA LEU A 260 -5.85 0.61 24.03
C LEU A 260 -7.14 -0.14 24.40
N ASP A 261 -8.04 0.52 25.14
CA ASP A 261 -9.32 -0.06 25.57
C ASP A 261 -10.36 -0.07 24.46
N ASP A 262 -10.07 0.62 23.38
CA ASP A 262 -10.96 0.78 22.24
C ASP A 262 -11.09 -0.52 21.43
N THR A 263 -12.31 -0.94 21.13
CA THR A 263 -12.58 -2.18 20.39
C THR A 263 -11.97 -2.21 18.99
N TRP A 264 -11.85 -1.07 18.34
CA TRP A 264 -11.24 -0.92 17.02
C TRP A 264 -9.72 -1.12 17.03
N ALA A 265 -9.07 -1.06 18.22
CA ALA A 265 -7.64 -1.30 18.35
C ALA A 265 -7.26 -2.77 18.14
N THR A 266 -8.22 -3.70 18.24
CA THR A 266 -8.02 -5.11 17.88
C THR A 266 -8.67 -5.37 16.53
N ARG A 267 -7.87 -5.83 15.55
CA ARG A 267 -8.30 -6.01 14.18
C ARG A 267 -7.99 -7.41 13.69
N GLN A 268 -8.88 -7.96 12.88
CA GLN A 268 -8.60 -9.18 12.14
C GLN A 268 -8.04 -8.80 10.77
N LEU A 269 -6.86 -9.29 10.44
CA LEU A 269 -6.30 -9.21 9.10
C LEU A 269 -6.71 -10.44 8.31
N SER A 270 -7.07 -10.24 7.06
CA SER A 270 -7.50 -11.30 6.15
C SER A 270 -6.72 -11.24 4.84
N ILE A 271 -6.37 -12.41 4.33
CA ILE A 271 -5.91 -12.56 2.95
C ILE A 271 -7.15 -12.48 2.06
N VAL A 272 -7.08 -11.69 1.01
CA VAL A 272 -8.15 -11.55 0.01
C VAL A 272 -7.62 -11.81 -1.38
N VAL A 273 -8.42 -12.53 -2.16
CA VAL A 273 -8.14 -12.85 -3.55
C VAL A 273 -9.44 -12.78 -4.35
N ARG A 274 -9.38 -12.65 -5.64
CA ARG A 274 -10.59 -12.66 -6.46
C ARG A 274 -11.21 -14.06 -6.49
N GLN A 275 -10.43 -15.06 -6.87
CA GLN A 275 -10.81 -16.49 -6.87
C GLN A 275 -9.53 -17.32 -6.70
N LEU A 276 -9.44 -18.09 -5.63
CA LEU A 276 -8.26 -18.91 -5.34
C LEU A 276 -7.94 -19.91 -6.45
N ALA A 277 -8.97 -20.57 -6.99
CA ALA A 277 -8.80 -21.58 -8.03
C ALA A 277 -8.25 -21.03 -9.37
N GLN A 278 -8.30 -19.73 -9.58
CA GLN A 278 -7.78 -19.07 -10.79
C GLN A 278 -6.37 -18.53 -10.61
N LEU A 279 -5.83 -18.56 -9.41
CA LEU A 279 -4.46 -18.13 -9.15
C LEU A 279 -3.46 -19.21 -9.59
N PRO A 280 -2.23 -18.82 -9.99
CA PRO A 280 -1.13 -19.72 -10.21
C PRO A 280 -0.86 -20.62 -8.99
N LEU A 281 -0.38 -21.84 -9.19
CA LEU A 281 -0.07 -22.76 -8.10
C LEU A 281 0.87 -22.17 -7.02
N PRO A 282 1.92 -21.40 -7.37
CA PRO A 282 2.75 -20.73 -6.37
C PRO A 282 1.97 -19.76 -5.49
N ALA A 283 1.02 -19.00 -6.04
CA ALA A 283 0.17 -18.09 -5.27
C ALA A 283 -0.75 -18.86 -4.31
N GLN A 284 -1.36 -19.95 -4.77
CA GLN A 284 -2.19 -20.83 -3.93
C GLN A 284 -1.37 -21.43 -2.77
N ARG A 285 -0.15 -21.89 -3.04
CA ARG A 285 0.78 -22.39 -2.01
C ARG A 285 1.18 -21.31 -1.02
N LEU A 286 1.45 -20.10 -1.48
CA LEU A 286 1.76 -18.98 -0.61
C LEU A 286 0.59 -18.64 0.32
N ILE A 287 -0.63 -18.62 -0.20
CA ILE A 287 -1.84 -18.38 0.62
C ILE A 287 -1.97 -19.46 1.71
N ALA A 288 -1.80 -20.72 1.34
CA ALA A 288 -1.83 -21.84 2.31
C ALA A 288 -0.71 -21.72 3.36
N PHE A 289 0.48 -21.25 2.97
CA PHE A 289 1.61 -21.01 3.88
C PHE A 289 1.36 -19.84 4.84
N LEU A 290 0.70 -18.79 4.38
CA LEU A 290 0.41 -17.58 5.16
C LEU A 290 -0.74 -17.79 6.17
N GLN A 291 -1.63 -18.76 5.97
CA GLN A 291 -2.74 -19.03 6.89
C GLN A 291 -2.24 -19.47 8.27
N PRO A 292 -2.97 -19.16 9.36
CA PRO A 292 -2.68 -19.71 10.69
C PRO A 292 -2.73 -21.24 10.66
N GLN A 293 -1.73 -21.88 11.23
CA GLN A 293 -1.73 -23.32 11.46
C GLN A 293 -2.60 -23.67 12.68
#